data_da86fe56bddb584ce770a38f4805f10c
#
_entry.id   da86fe56bddb584ce770a38f4805f10c
#
_cell.length_a   1.000
_cell.length_b   1.000
_cell.length_c   1.000
_cell.angle_alpha   90.00
_cell.angle_beta   90.00
_cell.angle_gamma   90.00
#
_symmetry.space_group_name_H-M   'P 1'
#
loop_
_entity.id
_entity.type
_entity.pdbx_description
1 polymer ?
#
loop_
_entity_poly.entity_id
_entity_poly.type
_entity_poly.pdbx_seq_one_letter_code
_entity_poly.pdbx_strand_id
1 'polypeptide(L)'
;MTIKPNFIRTALLVAVAPVIGFALQSCSDDDDFPTVDGQAPTITMATNHIQAEPGRSFNIEGKAKDADGIKSIRLKSEGMLLDKTIDLLKIYGDSLIHDYDLSYAYTPAADWTDNSNFPLEVTVEDVGGRTTTATVQVSGDGDFTAPLFTAAPSQELTVLVQNPKLSLNVTVADNKKLQSLVVDIPGLNIKDSVLISGTEYQFKKAYDMPATKASYMMSMRLYDALGNATSTTSVINVSELPDFQKMYLADVETAAELTSDLYGVPMLIEHTGEYQYKAHYYNQKAGTGVRFVPQTTDFEPICFGIDENTGLLTSNPSEAKPIVLDKVGYYEITFNTVTGDYDVKEYTPTTAKMVVDGSQTKDYNDGAGSQPYTVCLAGEGLPDTPNWTTNPNNKAFILKQDKQNPYRLYREMKLNAGDKVSYTISITHIWGWWPEPYWRFDGSEGNEKNVYNGGDNMKSVEVKKSGTYLMEFDYSLLRSRIVFVK
;
A
#
# COMPACT_ATOMS: atom_id res chain seq x y z
N MET A 1 -31.37 -19.55 6.46
CA MET A 1 -31.76 -19.97 5.09
C MET A 1 -30.47 -20.04 4.30
N THR A 2 -29.96 -21.24 4.11
CA THR A 2 -28.59 -21.53 3.68
C THR A 2 -28.58 -21.56 2.16
N ILE A 3 -27.98 -20.56 1.52
CA ILE A 3 -27.76 -20.59 0.07
C ILE A 3 -26.35 -21.18 -0.16
N LYS A 4 -26.33 -22.43 -0.61
CA LYS A 4 -25.12 -23.05 -1.14
C LYS A 4 -24.83 -22.46 -2.53
N PRO A 5 -23.60 -22.05 -2.86
CA PRO A 5 -23.26 -21.75 -4.23
C PRO A 5 -23.16 -23.08 -5.00
N ASN A 6 -24.14 -23.35 -5.85
CA ASN A 6 -24.05 -24.43 -6.82
C ASN A 6 -23.10 -23.98 -7.93
N PHE A 7 -21.91 -24.57 -7.97
CA PHE A 7 -21.10 -24.59 -9.19
C PHE A 7 -21.80 -25.50 -10.19
N ILE A 8 -22.60 -24.91 -11.07
CA ILE A 8 -23.13 -25.63 -12.23
C ILE A 8 -22.01 -25.66 -13.28
N ARG A 9 -21.31 -26.78 -13.33
CA ARG A 9 -20.55 -27.15 -14.54
C ARG A 9 -21.58 -27.52 -15.59
N THR A 10 -21.99 -26.55 -16.40
CA THR A 10 -22.82 -26.84 -17.57
C THR A 10 -21.94 -27.42 -18.66
N ALA A 11 -21.92 -28.75 -18.77
CA ALA A 11 -21.40 -29.41 -19.95
C ALA A 11 -22.40 -29.14 -21.08
N LEU A 12 -22.13 -28.18 -21.96
CA LEU A 12 -22.93 -27.91 -23.13
C LEU A 12 -22.49 -28.87 -24.24
N LEU A 13 -23.34 -29.82 -24.52
CA LEU A 13 -23.20 -30.65 -25.72
C LEU A 13 -23.52 -29.77 -26.95
N VAL A 14 -22.46 -29.38 -27.68
CA VAL A 14 -22.67 -28.70 -28.99
C VAL A 14 -23.04 -29.74 -30.03
N ALA A 15 -24.26 -29.66 -30.52
CA ALA A 15 -24.71 -30.44 -31.65
C ALA A 15 -23.99 -29.95 -32.92
N VAL A 16 -23.20 -30.81 -33.53
CA VAL A 16 -22.54 -30.56 -34.81
C VAL A 16 -23.57 -30.81 -35.92
N ALA A 17 -23.96 -29.77 -36.64
CA ALA A 17 -24.72 -29.91 -37.89
C ALA A 17 -23.69 -30.18 -39.01
N PRO A 18 -23.83 -31.25 -39.80
CA PRO A 18 -22.92 -31.51 -40.91
C PRO A 18 -23.25 -30.55 -42.08
N VAL A 19 -22.30 -29.71 -42.44
CA VAL A 19 -22.36 -28.95 -43.70
C VAL A 19 -21.83 -29.88 -44.79
N ILE A 20 -22.70 -30.30 -45.70
CA ILE A 20 -22.34 -31.08 -46.88
C ILE A 20 -21.66 -30.12 -47.87
N GLY A 21 -20.33 -30.16 -47.93
CA GLY A 21 -19.55 -29.40 -48.89
C GLY A 21 -19.34 -30.25 -50.15
N PHE A 22 -19.66 -29.71 -51.31
CA PHE A 22 -19.37 -30.29 -52.61
C PHE A 22 -17.89 -30.39 -52.84
N ALA A 23 -17.40 -31.62 -53.12
CA ALA A 23 -16.03 -31.88 -53.46
C ALA A 23 -15.69 -31.34 -54.87
N LEU A 24 -14.80 -30.37 -54.93
CA LEU A 24 -14.05 -30.10 -56.16
C LEU A 24 -12.78 -30.94 -56.09
N GLN A 25 -12.72 -31.96 -56.94
CA GLN A 25 -11.50 -32.75 -57.14
C GLN A 25 -10.44 -31.87 -57.79
N SER A 26 -9.39 -31.57 -57.04
CA SER A 26 -8.13 -31.06 -57.57
C SER A 26 -7.09 -32.17 -57.46
N CYS A 27 -6.60 -32.62 -58.60
CA CYS A 27 -5.46 -33.52 -58.68
C CYS A 27 -4.19 -32.80 -58.22
N SER A 28 -3.51 -33.31 -57.21
CA SER A 28 -2.10 -33.04 -57.01
C SER A 28 -1.49 -34.05 -56.02
N ASP A 29 -0.38 -34.62 -56.44
CA ASP A 29 0.66 -35.38 -55.75
C ASP A 29 0.20 -36.55 -54.85
N ASP A 30 0.48 -37.75 -55.36
CA ASP A 30 0.14 -39.03 -54.79
C ASP A 30 0.99 -39.38 -53.57
N ASP A 31 0.52 -38.95 -52.40
CA ASP A 31 0.72 -39.70 -51.18
C ASP A 31 -0.59 -40.47 -50.91
N ASP A 32 -0.72 -41.67 -51.53
CA ASP A 32 -1.90 -42.55 -51.36
C ASP A 32 -1.95 -43.13 -49.94
N PHE A 33 -2.48 -42.37 -48.98
CA PHE A 33 -2.80 -42.95 -47.67
C PHE A 33 -4.07 -43.80 -47.74
N PRO A 34 -4.07 -45.00 -47.14
CA PRO A 34 -5.24 -45.87 -47.18
C PRO A 34 -6.43 -45.23 -46.45
N THR A 35 -7.55 -45.12 -47.14
CA THR A 35 -8.82 -44.69 -46.57
C THR A 35 -9.38 -45.77 -45.64
N VAL A 36 -9.64 -45.45 -44.37
CA VAL A 36 -10.19 -46.37 -43.37
C VAL A 36 -11.71 -46.24 -43.31
N ASP A 37 -12.24 -45.04 -43.08
CA ASP A 37 -13.69 -44.81 -42.97
C ASP A 37 -14.21 -43.75 -43.93
N GLY A 38 -13.37 -42.92 -44.51
CA GLY A 38 -13.74 -41.89 -45.47
C GLY A 38 -14.61 -40.77 -44.87
N GLN A 39 -14.61 -40.60 -43.57
CA GLN A 39 -15.35 -39.56 -42.88
C GLN A 39 -14.47 -38.33 -42.66
N ALA A 40 -15.08 -37.16 -42.40
CA ALA A 40 -14.35 -35.98 -42.04
C ALA A 40 -13.86 -36.04 -40.57
N PRO A 41 -12.70 -35.45 -40.26
CA PRO A 41 -12.15 -35.46 -38.92
C PRO A 41 -13.08 -34.77 -37.89
N THR A 42 -12.93 -35.09 -36.65
CA THR A 42 -13.61 -34.45 -35.56
C THR A 42 -12.69 -33.54 -34.77
N ILE A 43 -13.21 -32.39 -34.32
CA ILE A 43 -12.51 -31.46 -33.39
C ILE A 43 -13.45 -31.09 -32.27
N THR A 44 -12.97 -31.27 -31.05
CA THR A 44 -13.66 -30.83 -29.81
C THR A 44 -12.77 -29.85 -29.08
N MET A 45 -13.18 -28.61 -28.98
CA MET A 45 -12.44 -27.58 -28.23
C MET A 45 -12.70 -27.73 -26.74
N ALA A 46 -11.72 -27.43 -25.90
CA ALA A 46 -11.83 -27.44 -24.43
C ALA A 46 -12.87 -26.44 -23.93
N THR A 47 -13.05 -25.32 -24.66
CA THR A 47 -14.06 -24.30 -24.38
C THR A 47 -14.52 -23.66 -25.69
N ASN A 48 -15.71 -23.09 -25.70
CA ASN A 48 -16.22 -22.28 -26.82
C ASN A 48 -15.97 -20.78 -26.64
N HIS A 49 -15.47 -20.36 -25.47
CA HIS A 49 -15.13 -18.97 -25.16
C HIS A 49 -13.89 -18.92 -24.28
N ILE A 50 -12.91 -18.09 -24.65
CA ILE A 50 -11.71 -17.78 -23.90
C ILE A 50 -11.75 -16.31 -23.54
N GLN A 51 -11.74 -16.00 -22.24
CA GLN A 51 -11.49 -14.67 -21.74
C GLN A 51 -9.99 -14.49 -21.56
N ALA A 52 -9.38 -13.67 -22.38
CA ALA A 52 -7.95 -13.41 -22.38
C ALA A 52 -7.61 -12.09 -21.69
N GLU A 53 -6.50 -12.07 -20.97
CA GLU A 53 -5.95 -10.82 -20.43
C GLU A 53 -4.95 -10.25 -21.44
N PRO A 54 -5.05 -8.96 -21.84
CA PRO A 54 -4.13 -8.33 -22.77
C PRO A 54 -2.66 -8.49 -22.34
N GLY A 55 -1.81 -8.94 -23.25
CA GLY A 55 -0.37 -9.18 -22.99
C GLY A 55 -0.04 -10.46 -22.21
N ARG A 56 -1.03 -11.24 -21.75
CA ARG A 56 -0.83 -12.50 -21.01
C ARG A 56 -1.12 -13.71 -21.88
N SER A 57 -0.17 -14.63 -21.95
CA SER A 57 -0.29 -15.86 -22.75
C SER A 57 -1.36 -16.80 -22.17
N PHE A 58 -2.13 -17.41 -23.06
CA PHE A 58 -3.06 -18.50 -22.76
C PHE A 58 -2.92 -19.64 -23.78
N ASN A 59 -3.45 -20.82 -23.47
CA ASN A 59 -3.44 -21.97 -24.38
C ASN A 59 -4.79 -22.14 -25.07
N ILE A 60 -4.75 -22.37 -26.39
CA ILE A 60 -5.87 -22.82 -27.19
C ILE A 60 -5.82 -24.35 -27.16
N GLU A 61 -6.80 -24.97 -26.53
CA GLU A 61 -6.82 -26.40 -26.26
C GLU A 61 -8.01 -27.09 -26.90
N GLY A 62 -7.76 -28.30 -27.43
CA GLY A 62 -8.79 -29.11 -28.04
C GLY A 62 -8.29 -30.52 -28.35
N LYS A 63 -9.19 -31.35 -28.83
CA LYS A 63 -8.87 -32.73 -29.22
C LYS A 63 -9.37 -33.01 -30.61
N ALA A 64 -8.49 -33.36 -31.52
CA ALA A 64 -8.78 -33.77 -32.87
C ALA A 64 -8.68 -35.31 -33.02
N LYS A 65 -9.60 -35.92 -33.77
CA LYS A 65 -9.58 -37.37 -34.07
C LYS A 65 -10.01 -37.63 -35.48
N ASP A 66 -9.36 -38.62 -36.10
CA ASP A 66 -9.70 -39.13 -37.41
C ASP A 66 -9.19 -40.56 -37.59
N ALA A 67 -10.02 -41.44 -38.22
CA ALA A 67 -9.65 -42.84 -38.49
C ALA A 67 -8.69 -42.98 -39.66
N ASP A 68 -8.76 -42.10 -40.66
CA ASP A 68 -7.88 -42.10 -41.82
C ASP A 68 -6.51 -41.48 -41.51
N GLY A 69 -6.50 -40.59 -40.50
CA GLY A 69 -5.30 -39.87 -40.04
C GLY A 69 -5.40 -38.36 -40.25
N ILE A 70 -4.93 -37.61 -39.28
CA ILE A 70 -4.96 -36.13 -39.28
C ILE A 70 -3.74 -35.60 -40.04
N LYS A 71 -3.98 -34.81 -41.10
CA LYS A 71 -2.93 -34.18 -41.89
C LYS A 71 -2.44 -32.90 -41.22
N SER A 72 -3.40 -32.00 -40.90
CA SER A 72 -3.06 -30.68 -40.33
C SER A 72 -4.15 -30.11 -39.46
N ILE A 73 -3.73 -29.18 -38.58
CA ILE A 73 -4.64 -28.32 -37.79
C ILE A 73 -4.26 -26.88 -38.06
N ARG A 74 -5.23 -26.06 -38.52
CA ARG A 74 -5.04 -24.62 -38.75
C ARG A 74 -5.82 -23.82 -37.75
N LEU A 75 -5.15 -22.87 -37.09
CA LEU A 75 -5.74 -21.87 -36.24
C LEU A 75 -5.75 -20.53 -36.98
N LYS A 76 -6.91 -19.98 -37.26
CA LYS A 76 -7.06 -18.72 -38.01
C LYS A 76 -7.98 -17.74 -37.31
N SER A 77 -7.49 -16.51 -37.12
CA SER A 77 -8.28 -15.37 -36.68
C SER A 77 -7.64 -14.08 -37.18
N GLU A 78 -8.33 -13.35 -38.06
CA GLU A 78 -7.82 -12.10 -38.62
C GLU A 78 -7.67 -11.04 -37.55
N GLY A 79 -8.63 -10.91 -36.64
CA GLY A 79 -8.60 -9.93 -35.54
C GLY A 79 -7.50 -10.20 -34.50
N MET A 80 -7.09 -11.45 -34.35
CA MET A 80 -5.95 -11.85 -33.53
C MET A 80 -4.61 -11.80 -34.28
N LEU A 81 -4.61 -11.51 -35.57
CA LEU A 81 -3.43 -11.64 -36.45
C LEU A 81 -2.82 -13.04 -36.37
N LEU A 82 -3.65 -14.06 -36.21
CA LEU A 82 -3.24 -15.46 -36.09
C LEU A 82 -3.62 -16.21 -37.38
N ASP A 83 -2.64 -16.79 -37.99
CA ASP A 83 -2.80 -17.80 -39.06
C ASP A 83 -1.67 -18.80 -38.93
N LYS A 84 -1.95 -19.90 -38.24
CA LYS A 84 -0.96 -20.95 -37.92
C LYS A 84 -1.48 -22.29 -38.33
N THR A 85 -0.70 -22.97 -39.15
CA THR A 85 -0.90 -24.40 -39.49
C THR A 85 0.09 -25.26 -38.74
N ILE A 86 -0.42 -26.28 -38.07
CA ILE A 86 0.35 -27.39 -37.47
C ILE A 86 0.23 -28.56 -38.42
N ASP A 87 1.28 -28.80 -39.19
CA ASP A 87 1.34 -29.87 -40.20
C ASP A 87 1.86 -31.15 -39.51
N LEU A 88 0.93 -32.06 -39.22
CA LEU A 88 1.24 -33.28 -38.47
C LEU A 88 2.01 -34.28 -39.33
N LEU A 89 1.75 -34.34 -40.65
CA LEU A 89 2.53 -35.20 -41.57
C LEU A 89 3.97 -34.74 -41.59
N LYS A 90 4.22 -33.44 -41.65
CA LYS A 90 5.59 -32.92 -41.64
C LYS A 90 6.28 -33.12 -40.29
N ILE A 91 5.55 -33.09 -39.19
CA ILE A 91 6.11 -33.22 -37.82
C ILE A 91 6.45 -34.70 -37.53
N TYR A 92 5.53 -35.61 -37.87
CA TYR A 92 5.63 -37.00 -37.48
C TYR A 92 6.06 -37.93 -38.65
N GLY A 93 6.28 -37.38 -39.85
CA GLY A 93 6.72 -38.12 -41.01
C GLY A 93 5.72 -39.20 -41.44
N ASP A 94 6.17 -40.44 -41.66
CA ASP A 94 5.33 -41.53 -42.12
C ASP A 94 4.38 -42.11 -41.06
N SER A 95 4.36 -41.55 -39.85
CA SER A 95 3.47 -41.97 -38.77
C SER A 95 2.18 -41.17 -38.80
N LEU A 96 1.07 -41.78 -39.23
CA LEU A 96 -0.25 -41.16 -39.18
C LEU A 96 -0.73 -40.95 -37.73
N ILE A 97 -1.15 -39.74 -37.42
CA ILE A 97 -1.71 -39.38 -36.12
C ILE A 97 -3.24 -39.44 -36.23
N HIS A 98 -3.88 -40.28 -35.43
CA HIS A 98 -5.34 -40.47 -35.42
C HIS A 98 -6.03 -39.76 -34.24
N ASP A 99 -5.27 -39.37 -33.22
CA ASP A 99 -5.73 -38.69 -32.01
C ASP A 99 -4.70 -37.65 -31.62
N TYR A 100 -5.06 -36.36 -31.58
CA TYR A 100 -4.13 -35.29 -31.31
C TYR A 100 -4.71 -34.31 -30.27
N ASP A 101 -3.97 -34.14 -29.19
CA ASP A 101 -4.30 -33.15 -28.17
C ASP A 101 -3.66 -31.82 -28.58
N LEU A 102 -4.49 -30.91 -29.11
CA LEU A 102 -4.09 -29.54 -29.46
C LEU A 102 -3.82 -28.74 -28.19
N SER A 103 -2.64 -28.15 -28.11
CA SER A 103 -2.31 -27.10 -27.12
C SER A 103 -1.38 -26.09 -27.80
N TYR A 104 -1.89 -24.91 -28.08
CA TYR A 104 -1.17 -23.85 -28.75
C TYR A 104 -1.20 -22.58 -27.90
N ALA A 105 -0.01 -22.11 -27.47
CA ALA A 105 0.14 -20.90 -26.70
C ALA A 105 0.05 -19.67 -27.60
N TYR A 106 -0.85 -18.74 -27.23
CA TYR A 106 -1.03 -17.47 -27.90
C TYR A 106 -0.95 -16.32 -26.88
N THR A 107 -0.31 -15.20 -27.26
CA THR A 107 -0.25 -13.98 -26.43
C THR A 107 -1.00 -12.88 -27.15
N PRO A 108 -2.12 -12.38 -26.61
CA PRO A 108 -2.83 -11.25 -27.17
C PRO A 108 -1.99 -9.99 -27.12
N ALA A 109 -2.22 -9.09 -28.08
CA ALA A 109 -1.56 -7.79 -28.06
C ALA A 109 -1.95 -6.99 -26.80
N ALA A 110 -1.03 -6.20 -26.27
CA ALA A 110 -1.24 -5.45 -25.03
C ALA A 110 -2.27 -4.30 -25.19
N ASP A 111 -2.60 -3.94 -26.43
CA ASP A 111 -3.59 -2.92 -26.78
C ASP A 111 -5.04 -3.45 -26.93
N TRP A 112 -5.25 -4.74 -26.70
CA TRP A 112 -6.61 -5.26 -26.61
C TRP A 112 -7.37 -4.58 -25.49
N THR A 113 -8.66 -4.41 -25.68
CA THR A 113 -9.58 -3.81 -24.71
C THR A 113 -10.65 -4.82 -24.30
N ASP A 114 -11.41 -4.52 -23.27
CA ASP A 114 -12.55 -5.34 -22.83
C ASP A 114 -13.63 -5.52 -23.93
N ASN A 115 -13.63 -4.67 -24.95
CA ASN A 115 -14.51 -4.78 -26.11
C ASN A 115 -13.90 -5.60 -27.25
N SER A 116 -12.65 -6.02 -27.14
CA SER A 116 -12.01 -6.88 -28.13
C SER A 116 -12.69 -8.25 -28.07
N ASN A 117 -13.21 -8.71 -29.22
CA ASN A 117 -13.86 -10.01 -29.33
C ASN A 117 -13.66 -10.55 -30.74
N PHE A 118 -12.95 -11.65 -30.84
CA PHE A 118 -12.49 -12.23 -32.09
C PHE A 118 -12.90 -13.70 -32.23
N PRO A 119 -13.48 -14.10 -33.35
CA PRO A 119 -13.67 -15.51 -33.66
C PRO A 119 -12.31 -16.13 -34.02
N LEU A 120 -12.03 -17.28 -33.42
CA LEU A 120 -10.92 -18.15 -33.74
C LEU A 120 -11.48 -19.42 -34.40
N GLU A 121 -11.13 -19.62 -35.64
CA GLU A 121 -11.46 -20.84 -36.38
C GLU A 121 -10.33 -21.86 -36.20
N VAL A 122 -10.68 -23.07 -35.79
CA VAL A 122 -9.78 -24.22 -35.68
C VAL A 122 -10.26 -25.28 -36.67
N THR A 123 -9.53 -25.42 -37.79
CA THR A 123 -9.86 -26.33 -38.88
C THR A 123 -8.89 -27.53 -38.83
N VAL A 124 -9.46 -28.71 -38.77
CA VAL A 124 -8.71 -29.99 -38.90
C VAL A 124 -8.94 -30.53 -40.31
N GLU A 125 -7.84 -30.92 -40.96
CA GLU A 125 -7.83 -31.59 -42.25
C GLU A 125 -7.25 -33.00 -42.09
N ASP A 126 -7.92 -33.99 -42.65
CA ASP A 126 -7.41 -35.38 -42.72
C ASP A 126 -6.52 -35.60 -43.94
N VAL A 127 -5.94 -36.77 -44.01
CA VAL A 127 -5.06 -37.16 -45.15
C VAL A 127 -5.82 -37.30 -46.46
N GLY A 128 -7.17 -37.45 -46.42
CA GLY A 128 -8.04 -37.50 -47.61
C GLY A 128 -8.52 -36.08 -48.04
N GLY A 129 -8.06 -34.99 -47.38
CA GLY A 129 -8.43 -33.61 -47.72
C GLY A 129 -9.79 -33.15 -47.20
N ARG A 130 -10.46 -33.95 -46.36
CA ARG A 130 -11.75 -33.57 -45.73
C ARG A 130 -11.49 -32.71 -44.50
N THR A 131 -12.35 -31.77 -44.21
CA THR A 131 -12.16 -30.80 -43.14
C THR A 131 -13.31 -30.69 -42.19
N THR A 132 -12.99 -30.36 -40.94
CA THR A 132 -13.99 -29.93 -39.92
C THR A 132 -13.48 -28.70 -39.22
N THR A 133 -14.35 -27.72 -39.00
CA THR A 133 -13.98 -26.47 -38.33
C THR A 133 -14.80 -26.28 -37.06
N ALA A 134 -14.13 -25.92 -35.96
CA ALA A 134 -14.75 -25.40 -34.74
C ALA A 134 -14.40 -23.93 -34.58
N THR A 135 -15.32 -23.18 -33.98
CA THR A 135 -15.09 -21.76 -33.68
C THR A 135 -15.09 -21.53 -32.17
N VAL A 136 -14.10 -20.81 -31.69
CA VAL A 136 -13.96 -20.35 -30.30
C VAL A 136 -14.00 -18.82 -30.30
N GLN A 137 -14.80 -18.22 -29.42
CA GLN A 137 -14.75 -16.78 -29.21
C GLN A 137 -13.62 -16.44 -28.25
N VAL A 138 -12.78 -15.47 -28.60
CA VAL A 138 -11.69 -14.98 -27.75
C VAL A 138 -11.95 -13.51 -27.45
N SER A 139 -12.19 -13.19 -26.17
CA SER A 139 -12.45 -11.81 -25.71
C SER A 139 -11.29 -11.27 -24.88
N GLY A 140 -11.10 -9.95 -24.91
CA GLY A 140 -10.02 -9.25 -24.18
C GLY A 140 -10.40 -8.84 -22.74
N ASP A 141 -11.55 -9.29 -22.24
CA ASP A 141 -12.11 -8.91 -20.93
C ASP A 141 -11.66 -9.82 -19.77
N GLY A 142 -10.71 -10.73 -20.01
CA GLY A 142 -10.12 -11.56 -18.97
C GLY A 142 -9.37 -10.76 -17.93
N ASP A 143 -9.40 -11.23 -16.70
CA ASP A 143 -8.66 -10.70 -15.54
C ASP A 143 -8.15 -11.84 -14.68
N PHE A 144 -6.85 -11.87 -14.45
CA PHE A 144 -6.18 -12.90 -13.65
C PHE A 144 -5.33 -12.26 -12.54
N THR A 145 -5.52 -10.96 -12.30
CA THR A 145 -4.85 -10.21 -11.25
C THR A 145 -5.77 -10.14 -10.05
N ALA A 146 -5.28 -10.61 -8.90
CA ALA A 146 -6.08 -10.55 -7.68
C ALA A 146 -6.23 -9.11 -7.17
N PRO A 147 -7.40 -8.75 -6.62
CA PRO A 147 -7.63 -7.44 -6.03
C PRO A 147 -6.76 -7.22 -4.78
N LEU A 148 -6.50 -5.96 -4.42
CA LEU A 148 -5.58 -5.55 -3.38
C LEU A 148 -6.28 -4.82 -2.23
N PHE A 149 -5.81 -5.04 -1.00
CA PHE A 149 -6.03 -4.13 0.11
C PHE A 149 -4.97 -3.02 0.05
N THR A 150 -5.32 -1.84 -0.45
CA THR A 150 -4.41 -0.68 -0.50
C THR A 150 -4.21 -0.05 0.88
N ALA A 151 -5.22 -0.17 1.76
CA ALA A 151 -5.11 0.07 3.19
C ALA A 151 -5.83 -1.06 3.94
N ALA A 152 -5.07 -2.07 4.36
CA ALA A 152 -5.58 -3.19 5.14
C ALA A 152 -5.74 -2.80 6.63
N PRO A 153 -6.63 -3.47 7.39
CA PRO A 153 -6.64 -3.33 8.84
C PRO A 153 -5.34 -3.86 9.46
N SER A 154 -4.95 -3.32 10.61
CA SER A 154 -3.82 -3.83 11.37
C SER A 154 -4.03 -5.31 11.76
N GLN A 155 -2.93 -6.06 11.90
CA GLN A 155 -3.00 -7.48 12.33
C GLN A 155 -3.59 -7.62 13.74
N GLU A 156 -3.40 -6.61 14.59
CA GLU A 156 -4.00 -6.51 15.91
C GLU A 156 -4.85 -5.24 15.98
N LEU A 157 -6.09 -5.40 16.41
CA LEU A 157 -7.07 -4.34 16.60
C LEU A 157 -7.49 -4.31 18.07
N THR A 158 -7.48 -3.14 18.68
CA THR A 158 -7.92 -2.97 20.07
C THR A 158 -9.31 -2.35 20.10
N VAL A 159 -10.20 -2.97 20.87
CA VAL A 159 -11.52 -2.45 21.20
C VAL A 159 -11.60 -2.26 22.69
N LEU A 160 -12.10 -1.13 23.14
CA LEU A 160 -12.21 -0.83 24.57
C LEU A 160 -13.53 -1.34 25.13
N VAL A 161 -13.49 -1.98 26.28
CA VAL A 161 -14.69 -2.38 27.06
C VAL A 161 -15.61 -1.19 27.31
N GLN A 162 -15.03 0.01 27.51
CA GLN A 162 -15.75 1.25 27.75
C GLN A 162 -16.46 1.80 26.51
N ASN A 163 -15.93 1.47 25.30
CA ASN A 163 -16.55 1.78 24.02
C ASN A 163 -16.45 0.57 23.09
N PRO A 164 -17.34 -0.42 23.25
CA PRO A 164 -17.22 -1.72 22.63
C PRO A 164 -17.64 -1.69 21.14
N LYS A 165 -16.97 -0.87 20.35
CA LYS A 165 -17.18 -0.74 18.90
C LYS A 165 -15.88 -0.97 18.14
N LEU A 166 -15.93 -1.89 17.18
CA LEU A 166 -14.88 -2.08 16.21
C LEU A 166 -15.17 -1.21 14.98
N SER A 167 -14.39 -0.16 14.78
CA SER A 167 -14.47 0.68 13.58
C SER A 167 -13.46 0.20 12.54
N LEU A 168 -13.92 -0.11 11.33
CA LEU A 168 -13.09 -0.50 10.20
C LEU A 168 -13.10 0.60 9.15
N ASN A 169 -11.90 0.97 8.69
CA ASN A 169 -11.68 1.87 7.57
C ASN A 169 -10.63 1.23 6.65
N VAL A 170 -11.10 0.62 5.57
CA VAL A 170 -10.29 -0.21 4.67
C VAL A 170 -10.43 0.30 3.25
N THR A 171 -9.33 0.43 2.53
CA THR A 171 -9.34 0.80 1.12
C THR A 171 -8.87 -0.37 0.28
N VAL A 172 -9.57 -0.63 -0.80
CA VAL A 172 -9.33 -1.73 -1.72
C VAL A 172 -9.29 -1.24 -3.15
N ALA A 173 -8.52 -1.92 -3.99
CA ALA A 173 -8.41 -1.61 -5.42
C ALA A 173 -8.26 -2.88 -6.26
N ASP A 174 -8.61 -2.76 -7.53
CA ASP A 174 -8.45 -3.77 -8.56
C ASP A 174 -8.09 -3.12 -9.90
N ASN A 175 -7.39 -3.86 -10.76
CA ASN A 175 -7.00 -3.37 -12.09
C ASN A 175 -8.17 -3.24 -13.07
N LYS A 176 -9.23 -4.03 -12.89
CA LYS A 176 -10.41 -4.01 -13.76
C LYS A 176 -11.72 -3.73 -13.03
N LYS A 177 -12.14 -4.61 -12.14
CA LYS A 177 -13.45 -4.47 -11.48
C LYS A 177 -13.55 -5.28 -10.20
N LEU A 178 -13.73 -4.60 -9.09
CA LEU A 178 -14.12 -5.20 -7.82
C LEU A 178 -15.54 -5.79 -7.90
N GLN A 179 -15.80 -6.83 -7.12
CA GLN A 179 -17.12 -7.47 -6.98
C GLN A 179 -17.66 -7.34 -5.57
N SER A 180 -16.91 -7.78 -4.56
CA SER A 180 -17.40 -7.79 -3.19
C SER A 180 -16.30 -7.88 -2.16
N LEU A 181 -16.58 -7.33 -0.97
CA LEU A 181 -15.79 -7.50 0.24
C LEU A 181 -16.62 -8.23 1.29
N VAL A 182 -16.07 -9.28 1.88
CA VAL A 182 -16.70 -10.06 2.95
C VAL A 182 -15.91 -9.87 4.22
N VAL A 183 -16.59 -9.52 5.32
CA VAL A 183 -16.05 -9.44 6.68
C VAL A 183 -16.66 -10.60 7.48
N ASP A 184 -15.83 -11.41 8.10
CA ASP A 184 -16.25 -12.57 8.89
C ASP A 184 -15.59 -12.54 10.29
N ILE A 185 -16.40 -12.50 11.34
CA ILE A 185 -15.98 -12.62 12.74
C ILE A 185 -16.77 -13.78 13.37
N PRO A 186 -16.30 -15.02 13.19
CA PRO A 186 -17.09 -16.22 13.54
C PRO A 186 -17.46 -16.27 15.01
N GLY A 187 -16.59 -15.81 15.92
CA GLY A 187 -16.84 -15.77 17.37
C GLY A 187 -18.02 -14.90 17.79
N LEU A 188 -18.48 -14.01 16.90
CA LEU A 188 -19.64 -13.12 17.11
C LEU A 188 -20.80 -13.42 16.15
N ASN A 189 -20.67 -14.45 15.32
CA ASN A 189 -21.62 -14.77 14.25
C ASN A 189 -21.84 -13.59 13.26
N ILE A 190 -20.84 -12.72 13.13
CA ILE A 190 -20.85 -11.63 12.17
C ILE A 190 -20.32 -12.19 10.85
N LYS A 191 -21.15 -12.12 9.81
CA LYS A 191 -20.78 -12.37 8.43
C LYS A 191 -21.44 -11.31 7.56
N ASP A 192 -20.66 -10.34 7.18
CA ASP A 192 -21.11 -9.18 6.43
C ASP A 192 -20.53 -9.20 5.02
N SER A 193 -21.26 -8.71 4.05
CA SER A 193 -20.82 -8.66 2.67
C SER A 193 -21.34 -7.39 2.00
N VAL A 194 -20.44 -6.67 1.38
CA VAL A 194 -20.78 -5.49 0.57
C VAL A 194 -20.47 -5.78 -0.90
N LEU A 195 -21.40 -5.48 -1.78
CA LEU A 195 -21.20 -5.48 -3.21
C LEU A 195 -20.53 -4.17 -3.62
N ILE A 196 -19.51 -4.29 -4.44
CA ILE A 196 -18.68 -3.16 -4.88
C ILE A 196 -18.83 -3.02 -6.40
N SER A 197 -18.82 -1.79 -6.88
CA SER A 197 -18.77 -1.45 -8.31
C SER A 197 -17.61 -0.49 -8.55
N GLY A 198 -16.85 -0.71 -9.63
CA GLY A 198 -15.65 0.09 -9.96
C GLY A 198 -14.35 -0.59 -9.58
N THR A 199 -13.27 0.16 -9.66
CA THR A 199 -11.90 -0.33 -9.45
C THR A 199 -11.33 0.03 -8.08
N GLU A 200 -11.98 0.92 -7.34
CA GLU A 200 -11.58 1.34 -6.00
C GLU A 200 -12.79 1.43 -5.08
N TYR A 201 -12.60 1.12 -3.81
CA TYR A 201 -13.65 1.27 -2.81
C TYR A 201 -13.07 1.50 -1.42
N GLN A 202 -13.70 2.41 -0.67
CA GLN A 202 -13.43 2.63 0.74
C GLN A 202 -14.54 2.02 1.59
N PHE A 203 -14.22 1.00 2.35
CA PHE A 203 -15.11 0.37 3.30
C PHE A 203 -14.98 1.02 4.67
N LYS A 204 -16.08 1.65 5.13
CA LYS A 204 -16.19 2.22 6.48
C LYS A 204 -17.38 1.61 7.18
N LYS A 205 -17.15 0.90 8.28
CA LYS A 205 -18.22 0.29 9.08
C LYS A 205 -17.78 0.06 10.51
N ALA A 206 -18.72 0.29 11.44
CA ALA A 206 -18.55 -0.05 12.83
C ALA A 206 -19.39 -1.29 13.20
N TYR A 207 -18.83 -2.16 14.03
CA TYR A 207 -19.49 -3.35 14.57
C TYR A 207 -19.54 -3.27 16.09
N ASP A 208 -20.70 -3.57 16.66
CA ASP A 208 -20.82 -3.68 18.11
C ASP A 208 -20.10 -4.94 18.61
N MET A 209 -19.29 -4.77 19.64
CA MET A 209 -18.50 -5.83 20.26
C MET A 209 -19.04 -6.11 21.68
N PRO A 210 -18.81 -7.31 22.23
CA PRO A 210 -19.11 -7.54 23.65
C PRO A 210 -18.29 -6.62 24.56
N ALA A 211 -18.92 -6.02 25.58
CA ALA A 211 -18.24 -5.20 26.59
C ALA A 211 -17.53 -6.07 27.67
N THR A 212 -16.88 -7.14 27.25
CA THR A 212 -16.14 -8.09 28.11
C THR A 212 -14.80 -8.40 27.48
N LYS A 213 -13.76 -8.52 28.31
CA LYS A 213 -12.41 -8.89 27.83
C LYS A 213 -12.45 -10.22 27.09
N ALA A 214 -12.08 -10.19 25.82
CA ALA A 214 -12.00 -11.37 24.96
C ALA A 214 -11.18 -11.04 23.71
N SER A 215 -10.73 -12.07 23.00
CA SER A 215 -10.10 -11.92 21.69
C SER A 215 -10.91 -12.65 20.62
N TYR A 216 -11.05 -12.05 19.48
CA TYR A 216 -11.78 -12.57 18.33
C TYR A 216 -10.91 -12.55 17.08
N MET A 217 -11.07 -13.58 16.24
CA MET A 217 -10.46 -13.56 14.90
C MET A 217 -11.43 -12.93 13.93
N MET A 218 -10.91 -12.02 13.11
CA MET A 218 -11.59 -11.45 11.96
C MET A 218 -10.86 -11.86 10.70
N SER A 219 -11.60 -12.20 9.66
CA SER A 219 -11.08 -12.33 8.31
C SER A 219 -11.82 -11.39 7.36
N MET A 220 -11.10 -10.80 6.45
CA MET A 220 -11.67 -10.05 5.33
C MET A 220 -11.23 -10.70 4.03
N ARG A 221 -12.19 -10.89 3.11
CA ARG A 221 -11.94 -11.47 1.79
C ARG A 221 -12.51 -10.57 0.72
N LEU A 222 -11.67 -10.19 -0.21
CA LEU A 222 -11.97 -9.31 -1.31
C LEU A 222 -12.02 -10.13 -2.60
N TYR A 223 -13.04 -9.90 -3.42
CA TYR A 223 -13.24 -10.57 -4.71
C TYR A 223 -13.34 -9.54 -5.82
N ASP A 224 -12.79 -9.88 -6.98
CA ASP A 224 -13.06 -9.20 -8.25
C ASP A 224 -14.24 -9.82 -8.99
N ALA A 225 -14.57 -9.24 -10.15
CA ALA A 225 -15.71 -9.67 -10.97
C ALA A 225 -15.47 -11.02 -11.67
N LEU A 226 -14.22 -11.46 -11.84
CA LEU A 226 -13.86 -12.74 -12.47
C LEU A 226 -13.49 -13.84 -11.48
N GLY A 227 -13.58 -13.56 -10.17
CA GLY A 227 -13.47 -14.55 -9.10
C GLY A 227 -12.07 -14.69 -8.51
N ASN A 228 -11.12 -13.82 -8.88
CA ASN A 228 -9.87 -13.74 -8.15
C ASN A 228 -10.11 -13.17 -6.75
N ALA A 229 -9.31 -13.56 -5.77
CA ALA A 229 -9.55 -13.17 -4.39
C ALA A 229 -8.25 -12.94 -3.62
N THR A 230 -8.31 -11.96 -2.71
CA THR A 230 -7.29 -11.71 -1.70
C THR A 230 -7.94 -11.71 -0.32
N SER A 231 -7.20 -12.14 0.71
CA SER A 231 -7.69 -12.15 2.08
C SER A 231 -6.67 -11.59 3.06
N THR A 232 -7.17 -10.99 4.14
CA THR A 232 -6.39 -10.58 5.30
C THR A 232 -7.07 -11.02 6.58
N THR A 233 -6.31 -11.14 7.67
CA THR A 233 -6.82 -11.52 8.99
C THR A 233 -6.31 -10.57 10.05
N SER A 234 -7.11 -10.35 11.10
CA SER A 234 -6.76 -9.57 12.27
C SER A 234 -7.25 -10.24 13.54
N VAL A 235 -6.52 -10.02 14.63
CA VAL A 235 -6.97 -10.36 15.98
C VAL A 235 -7.59 -9.11 16.59
N ILE A 236 -8.83 -9.21 17.05
CA ILE A 236 -9.55 -8.15 17.75
C ILE A 236 -9.43 -8.43 19.24
N ASN A 237 -8.76 -7.57 19.98
CA ASN A 237 -8.60 -7.68 21.43
C ASN A 237 -9.53 -6.70 22.12
N VAL A 238 -10.59 -7.19 22.75
CA VAL A 238 -11.47 -6.39 23.62
C VAL A 238 -10.82 -6.31 25.00
N SER A 239 -10.41 -5.13 25.41
CA SER A 239 -9.66 -4.90 26.65
C SER A 239 -10.11 -3.65 27.39
N GLU A 240 -9.74 -3.53 28.65
CA GLU A 240 -9.82 -2.24 29.34
C GLU A 240 -8.81 -1.28 28.75
N LEU A 241 -9.06 0.03 28.95
CA LEU A 241 -8.11 1.08 28.55
C LEU A 241 -6.75 0.80 29.23
N PRO A 242 -5.70 0.51 28.49
CA PRO A 242 -4.38 0.29 29.08
C PRO A 242 -3.72 1.61 29.48
N ASP A 243 -2.78 1.54 30.40
CA ASP A 243 -1.81 2.61 30.62
C ASP A 243 -0.75 2.54 29.51
N PHE A 244 -0.87 3.42 28.51
CA PHE A 244 0.01 3.41 27.35
C PHE A 244 1.39 3.94 27.72
N GLN A 245 2.41 3.11 27.55
CA GLN A 245 3.80 3.51 27.80
C GLN A 245 4.32 4.56 26.81
N LYS A 246 3.69 4.65 25.63
CA LYS A 246 3.93 5.68 24.63
C LYS A 246 2.62 6.35 24.25
N MET A 247 2.66 7.67 24.19
CA MET A 247 1.56 8.50 23.74
C MET A 247 2.13 9.62 22.87
N TYR A 248 1.42 9.97 21.82
CA TYR A 248 1.88 10.94 20.84
C TYR A 248 0.85 12.07 20.67
N LEU A 249 1.35 13.28 20.46
CA LEU A 249 0.57 14.44 20.03
C LEU A 249 0.57 14.48 18.50
N ALA A 250 -0.62 14.50 17.91
CA ALA A 250 -0.86 14.70 16.49
C ALA A 250 -1.44 16.10 16.26
N ASP A 251 -0.75 16.90 15.46
CA ASP A 251 -1.13 18.28 15.05
C ASP A 251 -1.61 18.32 13.59
N VAL A 252 -2.03 17.17 13.06
CA VAL A 252 -2.58 16.98 11.72
C VAL A 252 -4.00 16.42 11.77
N GLU A 253 -4.75 16.58 10.70
CA GLU A 253 -6.17 16.24 10.68
C GLU A 253 -6.45 14.79 10.29
N THR A 254 -5.62 14.20 9.44
CA THR A 254 -5.89 12.91 8.79
C THR A 254 -4.76 11.90 9.01
N ALA A 255 -5.10 10.61 8.92
CA ALA A 255 -4.12 9.52 8.96
C ALA A 255 -3.12 9.57 7.77
N ALA A 256 -3.56 10.09 6.62
CA ALA A 256 -2.68 10.28 5.47
C ALA A 256 -1.59 11.32 5.76
N GLU A 257 -1.90 12.38 6.51
CA GLU A 257 -0.91 13.37 6.94
C GLU A 257 0.05 12.79 7.98
N LEU A 258 -0.44 11.99 8.95
CA LEU A 258 0.44 11.29 9.92
C LEU A 258 1.50 10.43 9.21
N THR A 259 1.16 9.82 8.08
CA THR A 259 2.03 8.90 7.35
C THR A 259 2.82 9.54 6.20
N SER A 260 2.49 10.78 5.82
CA SER A 260 3.20 11.52 4.76
C SER A 260 4.53 12.10 5.22
N ASP A 261 4.65 12.35 6.51
CA ASP A 261 5.84 12.92 7.12
C ASP A 261 6.92 11.85 7.30
N LEU A 262 8.17 12.27 7.17
CA LEU A 262 9.27 11.35 7.23
C LEU A 262 9.59 10.96 8.68
N TYR A 263 9.46 11.93 9.62
CA TYR A 263 9.92 11.74 10.98
C TYR A 263 9.31 12.78 11.95
N GLY A 264 9.05 12.37 13.20
CA GLY A 264 8.68 13.24 14.32
C GLY A 264 7.23 13.71 14.33
N VAL A 265 6.38 13.14 13.50
CA VAL A 265 4.92 13.31 13.51
C VAL A 265 4.29 11.91 13.48
N PRO A 266 3.39 11.58 14.42
CA PRO A 266 3.03 12.38 15.61
C PRO A 266 4.18 12.47 16.62
N MET A 267 4.15 13.49 17.49
CA MET A 267 5.23 13.79 18.44
C MET A 267 5.08 12.99 19.74
N LEU A 268 6.07 12.18 20.11
CA LEU A 268 6.09 11.50 21.40
C LEU A 268 6.03 12.50 22.56
N ILE A 269 5.16 12.24 23.53
CA ILE A 269 5.00 13.05 24.74
C ILE A 269 5.41 12.29 26.00
N GLU A 270 5.44 12.98 27.16
CA GLU A 270 5.86 12.40 28.41
C GLU A 270 4.73 11.59 29.07
N HIS A 271 5.02 10.36 29.50
CA HIS A 271 4.21 9.58 30.42
C HIS A 271 4.67 9.94 31.85
N THR A 272 3.84 10.67 32.60
CA THR A 272 4.22 11.27 33.90
C THR A 272 3.76 10.45 35.11
N GLY A 273 2.89 9.50 34.90
CA GLY A 273 2.34 8.62 35.92
C GLY A 273 1.28 7.72 35.32
N GLU A 274 0.73 6.80 36.09
CA GLU A 274 -0.29 5.87 35.62
C GLU A 274 -1.47 6.63 35.01
N TYR A 275 -1.74 6.39 33.72
CA TYR A 275 -2.75 7.09 32.89
C TYR A 275 -2.54 8.60 32.73
N GLN A 276 -1.39 9.14 33.13
CA GLN A 276 -1.10 10.57 33.10
C GLN A 276 -0.05 10.94 32.09
N TYR A 277 -0.33 11.95 31.29
CA TYR A 277 0.54 12.38 30.20
C TYR A 277 0.72 13.88 30.20
N LYS A 278 1.86 14.32 29.67
CA LYS A 278 2.19 15.74 29.51
C LYS A 278 2.87 15.99 28.17
N ALA A 279 2.39 16.99 27.46
CA ALA A 279 3.00 17.49 26.24
C ALA A 279 3.54 18.91 26.45
N HIS A 280 4.77 19.16 26.04
CA HIS A 280 5.26 20.50 25.75
C HIS A 280 5.30 20.66 24.22
N TYR A 281 4.58 21.64 23.71
CA TYR A 281 4.39 21.79 22.26
C TYR A 281 4.52 23.28 21.86
N TYR A 282 5.18 23.53 20.72
CA TYR A 282 5.20 24.87 20.12
C TYR A 282 4.18 24.95 19.00
N ASN A 283 3.12 25.72 19.23
CA ASN A 283 2.11 26.01 18.21
C ASN A 283 2.61 27.09 17.25
N GLN A 284 2.80 26.73 15.98
CA GLN A 284 3.28 27.65 14.95
C GLN A 284 2.18 28.48 14.31
N LYS A 285 0.91 28.08 14.45
CA LYS A 285 -0.23 28.72 13.82
C LYS A 285 -1.42 28.73 14.79
N ALA A 286 -2.02 29.91 14.97
CA ALA A 286 -3.29 30.02 15.72
C ALA A 286 -4.38 29.17 15.06
N GLY A 287 -5.15 28.48 15.91
CA GLY A 287 -6.22 27.58 15.49
C GLY A 287 -5.77 26.15 15.14
N THR A 288 -4.52 25.76 15.43
CA THR A 288 -4.08 24.37 15.28
C THR A 288 -4.84 23.47 16.24
N GLY A 289 -5.44 22.42 15.71
CA GLY A 289 -6.06 21.37 16.51
C GLY A 289 -5.07 20.26 16.84
N VAL A 290 -5.01 19.84 18.09
CA VAL A 290 -4.17 18.73 18.53
C VAL A 290 -5.00 17.62 19.15
N ARG A 291 -4.60 16.37 18.92
CA ARG A 291 -5.17 15.16 19.51
C ARG A 291 -4.04 14.25 20.00
N PHE A 292 -4.38 13.26 20.81
CA PHE A 292 -3.37 12.32 21.32
C PHE A 292 -3.71 10.90 20.89
N VAL A 293 -2.68 10.17 20.47
CA VAL A 293 -2.81 8.80 19.96
C VAL A 293 -1.71 7.90 20.53
N PRO A 294 -2.02 6.65 20.89
CA PRO A 294 -1.00 5.69 21.35
C PRO A 294 -0.28 4.98 20.18
N GLN A 295 -0.76 5.16 18.95
CA GLN A 295 -0.20 4.64 17.71
C GLN A 295 0.32 5.78 16.83
N THR A 296 1.13 5.47 15.78
CA THR A 296 1.82 6.50 14.98
C THR A 296 1.30 6.63 13.55
N THR A 297 0.41 5.76 13.10
CA THR A 297 0.02 5.67 11.67
C THR A 297 -1.44 6.01 11.40
N ASP A 298 -2.28 6.03 12.44
CA ASP A 298 -3.72 6.26 12.31
C ASP A 298 -4.27 6.90 13.59
N PHE A 299 -5.46 7.47 13.51
CA PHE A 299 -6.25 7.89 14.66
C PHE A 299 -7.11 6.74 15.23
N GLU A 300 -7.27 5.68 14.49
CA GLU A 300 -7.92 4.43 14.93
C GLU A 300 -6.86 3.45 15.52
N PRO A 301 -7.21 2.59 16.47
CA PRO A 301 -8.54 2.43 17.09
C PRO A 301 -8.77 3.35 18.31
N ILE A 302 -7.77 4.09 18.76
CA ILE A 302 -7.81 4.95 19.94
C ILE A 302 -7.27 6.34 19.60
N CYS A 303 -8.08 7.36 19.86
CA CYS A 303 -7.69 8.76 19.72
C CYS A 303 -8.29 9.58 20.86
N PHE A 304 -7.46 10.22 21.63
CA PHE A 304 -7.90 11.12 22.68
C PHE A 304 -8.11 12.53 22.17
N GLY A 305 -9.30 13.04 22.33
CA GLY A 305 -9.72 14.40 22.00
C GLY A 305 -10.98 14.76 22.79
N ILE A 306 -11.48 15.99 22.63
CA ILE A 306 -12.63 16.49 23.39
C ILE A 306 -13.90 15.81 22.89
N ASP A 307 -14.67 15.21 23.82
CA ASP A 307 -16.07 14.91 23.63
C ASP A 307 -16.89 16.17 23.87
N GLU A 308 -17.56 16.67 22.83
CA GLU A 308 -18.36 17.92 22.89
C GLU A 308 -19.54 17.82 23.85
N ASN A 309 -20.01 16.61 24.19
CA ASN A 309 -21.13 16.41 25.10
C ASN A 309 -20.72 16.55 26.59
N THR A 310 -19.51 16.09 26.91
CA THR A 310 -19.02 16.04 28.29
C THR A 310 -18.00 17.14 28.60
N GLY A 311 -17.30 17.63 27.57
CA GLY A 311 -16.18 18.55 27.73
C GLY A 311 -14.89 17.88 28.25
N LEU A 312 -14.89 16.55 28.40
CA LEU A 312 -13.75 15.74 28.81
C LEU A 312 -13.11 15.07 27.57
N LEU A 313 -11.93 14.49 27.74
CA LEU A 313 -11.37 13.69 26.66
C LEU A 313 -12.10 12.33 26.55
N THR A 314 -12.42 11.96 25.32
CA THR A 314 -12.86 10.61 24.97
C THR A 314 -11.71 9.85 24.29
N SER A 315 -11.72 8.53 24.37
CA SER A 315 -10.82 7.66 23.62
C SER A 315 -11.41 7.17 22.30
N ASN A 316 -12.66 7.56 21.99
CA ASN A 316 -13.37 7.16 20.79
C ASN A 316 -12.99 8.07 19.61
N PRO A 317 -12.30 7.57 18.57
CA PRO A 317 -11.85 8.39 17.44
C PRO A 317 -12.96 9.16 16.73
N SER A 318 -14.16 8.57 16.66
CA SER A 318 -15.32 9.20 15.98
C SER A 318 -15.87 10.42 16.72
N GLU A 319 -15.61 10.56 18.02
CA GLU A 319 -16.09 11.63 18.90
C GLU A 319 -14.97 12.57 19.33
N ALA A 320 -13.71 12.15 19.20
CA ALA A 320 -12.54 12.89 19.65
C ALA A 320 -12.28 14.14 18.80
N LYS A 321 -12.82 15.29 19.22
CA LYS A 321 -12.53 16.59 18.59
C LYS A 321 -11.15 17.09 19.02
N PRO A 322 -10.42 17.78 18.14
CA PRO A 322 -9.12 18.32 18.50
C PRO A 322 -9.24 19.42 19.58
N ILE A 323 -8.25 19.46 20.47
CA ILE A 323 -8.02 20.62 21.33
C ILE A 323 -7.44 21.72 20.45
N VAL A 324 -8.13 22.87 20.36
CA VAL A 324 -7.72 24.00 19.53
C VAL A 324 -6.80 24.94 20.30
N LEU A 325 -5.62 25.22 19.76
CA LEU A 325 -4.65 26.16 20.31
C LEU A 325 -4.78 27.52 19.62
N ASP A 326 -5.38 28.48 20.32
CA ASP A 326 -5.82 29.74 19.72
C ASP A 326 -4.69 30.74 19.38
N LYS A 327 -3.50 30.55 19.94
CA LYS A 327 -2.37 31.46 19.76
C LYS A 327 -1.14 30.75 19.29
N VAL A 328 -0.25 31.47 18.62
CA VAL A 328 1.14 31.05 18.38
C VAL A 328 1.90 31.13 19.70
N GLY A 329 2.61 30.07 20.06
CA GLY A 329 3.39 30.03 21.30
C GLY A 329 3.58 28.63 21.84
N TYR A 330 4.25 28.56 22.98
CA TYR A 330 4.44 27.30 23.68
C TYR A 330 3.29 26.99 24.61
N TYR A 331 2.94 25.71 24.64
CA TYR A 331 1.89 25.17 25.50
C TYR A 331 2.41 23.99 26.31
N GLU A 332 1.92 23.88 27.55
CA GLU A 332 1.93 22.64 28.32
C GLU A 332 0.50 22.10 28.33
N ILE A 333 0.35 20.84 27.91
CA ILE A 333 -0.93 20.15 27.91
C ILE A 333 -0.77 18.91 28.80
N THR A 334 -1.58 18.80 29.83
CA THR A 334 -1.62 17.63 30.72
C THR A 334 -2.99 16.97 30.65
N PHE A 335 -3.04 15.65 30.75
CA PHE A 335 -4.30 14.92 30.74
C PHE A 335 -4.20 13.55 31.40
N ASN A 336 -5.38 13.03 31.76
CA ASN A 336 -5.56 11.69 32.28
C ASN A 336 -6.50 10.91 31.34
N THR A 337 -6.04 9.75 30.87
CA THR A 337 -6.80 8.95 29.88
C THR A 337 -7.98 8.21 30.46
N VAL A 338 -8.04 7.99 31.78
CA VAL A 338 -9.14 7.30 32.45
C VAL A 338 -10.25 8.30 32.82
N THR A 339 -9.89 9.43 33.42
CA THR A 339 -10.90 10.41 33.85
C THR A 339 -11.34 11.36 32.73
N GLY A 340 -10.50 11.49 31.67
CA GLY A 340 -10.72 12.44 30.60
C GLY A 340 -10.37 13.88 30.97
N ASP A 341 -9.92 14.14 32.19
CA ASP A 341 -9.50 15.47 32.60
C ASP A 341 -8.29 15.95 31.80
N TYR A 342 -8.29 17.20 31.39
CA TYR A 342 -7.14 17.82 30.72
C TYR A 342 -7.02 19.31 31.11
N ASP A 343 -5.79 19.80 31.00
CA ASP A 343 -5.44 21.19 31.18
C ASP A 343 -4.53 21.69 30.07
N VAL A 344 -4.76 22.90 29.59
CA VAL A 344 -4.00 23.55 28.53
C VAL A 344 -3.57 24.92 28.98
N LYS A 345 -2.29 25.16 29.11
CA LYS A 345 -1.75 26.45 29.53
C LYS A 345 -0.55 26.89 28.70
N GLU A 346 -0.36 28.23 28.67
CA GLU A 346 0.87 28.78 28.06
C GLU A 346 2.10 28.32 28.86
N TYR A 347 3.13 27.96 28.13
CA TYR A 347 4.38 27.47 28.68
C TYR A 347 5.54 28.39 28.27
N THR A 348 6.46 28.62 29.16
CA THR A 348 7.70 29.35 28.84
C THR A 348 8.89 28.43 29.00
N PRO A 349 9.63 28.15 27.91
CA PRO A 349 10.84 27.32 27.98
C PRO A 349 11.84 27.89 28.96
N THR A 350 12.41 27.04 29.81
CA THR A 350 13.47 27.39 30.77
C THR A 350 14.86 27.35 30.17
N THR A 351 15.02 26.74 28.99
CA THR A 351 16.30 26.68 28.26
C THR A 351 16.77 28.08 27.89
N ALA A 352 18.05 28.35 28.09
CA ALA A 352 18.64 29.62 27.71
C ALA A 352 18.58 29.82 26.19
N LYS A 353 18.19 31.02 25.76
CA LYS A 353 18.18 31.38 24.34
C LYS A 353 19.60 31.49 23.80
N MET A 354 19.84 30.87 22.66
CA MET A 354 21.08 30.99 21.91
C MET A 354 20.86 31.88 20.68
N VAL A 355 21.90 32.58 20.25
CA VAL A 355 21.94 33.26 18.94
C VAL A 355 22.86 32.46 18.05
N VAL A 356 22.24 31.67 17.17
CA VAL A 356 22.92 30.70 16.29
C VAL A 356 22.61 30.94 14.81
N ASP A 357 22.33 32.20 14.47
CA ASP A 357 22.03 32.66 13.10
C ASP A 357 23.28 33.07 12.31
N GLY A 358 24.49 32.92 12.91
CA GLY A 358 25.76 33.32 12.33
C GLY A 358 26.13 34.79 12.52
N SER A 359 25.26 35.59 13.16
CA SER A 359 25.60 37.01 13.50
C SER A 359 26.63 37.14 14.63
N GLN A 360 26.77 36.10 15.44
CA GLN A 360 27.79 35.98 16.46
C GLN A 360 28.88 35.00 16.03
N THR A 361 30.07 35.19 16.56
CA THR A 361 31.20 34.28 16.36
C THR A 361 31.59 33.66 17.68
N LYS A 362 32.18 32.46 17.60
CA LYS A 362 32.76 31.74 18.75
C LYS A 362 34.17 31.28 18.41
N ASP A 363 35.08 31.45 19.34
CA ASP A 363 36.41 30.85 19.34
C ASP A 363 36.40 29.67 20.33
N TYR A 364 36.77 28.51 19.84
CA TYR A 364 36.80 27.29 20.65
C TYR A 364 38.19 27.05 21.30
N ASN A 365 39.14 27.99 21.10
CA ASN A 365 40.51 27.90 21.60
C ASN A 365 41.27 26.65 21.15
N ASP A 366 40.95 26.15 19.95
CA ASP A 366 41.49 24.93 19.34
C ASP A 366 42.39 25.22 18.11
N GLY A 367 42.70 26.48 17.89
CA GLY A 367 43.49 26.94 16.74
C GLY A 367 42.67 27.22 15.48
N ALA A 368 41.35 26.96 15.49
CA ALA A 368 40.48 27.29 14.36
C ALA A 368 40.18 28.78 14.26
N GLY A 369 40.41 29.54 15.33
CA GLY A 369 40.02 30.94 15.43
C GLY A 369 38.52 31.16 15.55
N SER A 370 38.13 32.42 15.50
CA SER A 370 36.72 32.81 15.61
C SER A 370 35.94 32.46 14.35
N GLN A 371 34.83 31.71 14.47
CA GLN A 371 34.00 31.28 13.36
C GLN A 371 32.53 31.56 13.62
N PRO A 372 31.68 31.74 12.56
CA PRO A 372 30.26 31.99 12.74
C PRO A 372 29.58 30.91 13.61
N TYR A 373 28.78 31.36 14.59
CA TYR A 373 28.09 30.46 15.50
C TYR A 373 26.76 30.05 14.90
N THR A 374 26.72 28.84 14.33
CA THR A 374 25.54 28.30 13.63
C THR A 374 25.35 26.83 13.98
N VAL A 375 24.17 26.31 13.74
CA VAL A 375 23.79 24.90 13.94
C VAL A 375 23.60 24.21 12.60
N CYS A 376 24.07 22.97 12.48
CA CYS A 376 23.92 22.16 11.29
C CYS A 376 23.45 20.74 11.61
N LEU A 377 22.93 20.07 10.58
CA LEU A 377 22.84 18.61 10.56
C LEU A 377 24.16 18.05 9.99
N ALA A 378 24.71 17.04 10.66
CA ALA A 378 25.80 16.23 10.14
C ALA A 378 25.30 14.79 10.02
N GLY A 379 25.28 14.24 8.79
CA GLY A 379 24.65 12.96 8.56
C GLY A 379 24.81 12.44 7.13
N GLU A 380 23.98 11.48 6.80
CA GLU A 380 23.86 10.86 5.48
C GLU A 380 22.51 11.21 4.86
N GLY A 381 22.45 11.23 3.52
CA GLY A 381 21.23 11.53 2.77
C GLY A 381 20.79 13.00 2.83
N LEU A 382 21.67 13.91 3.28
CA LEU A 382 21.41 15.35 3.30
C LEU A 382 21.73 15.95 1.92
N PRO A 383 20.85 16.74 1.30
CA PRO A 383 21.07 17.28 -0.04
C PRO A 383 22.29 18.19 -0.12
N ASP A 384 23.09 18.05 -1.18
CA ASP A 384 24.26 18.86 -1.51
C ASP A 384 25.32 18.99 -0.38
N THR A 385 25.30 18.05 0.55
CA THR A 385 26.14 18.06 1.75
C THR A 385 26.99 16.79 1.79
N PRO A 386 28.31 16.88 1.97
CA PRO A 386 29.13 15.70 2.23
C PRO A 386 28.70 14.99 3.52
N ASN A 387 28.76 13.66 3.50
CA ASN A 387 28.37 12.87 4.66
C ASN A 387 29.17 13.28 5.91
N TRP A 388 28.45 13.40 7.01
CA TRP A 388 28.99 13.61 8.35
C TRP A 388 29.89 14.85 8.50
N THR A 389 29.60 15.95 7.79
CA THR A 389 30.38 17.20 7.93
C THR A 389 29.66 18.22 8.81
N THR A 390 30.42 18.86 9.73
CA THR A 390 29.99 20.04 10.46
C THR A 390 30.70 21.30 9.95
N ASN A 391 31.60 21.15 8.95
CA ASN A 391 32.41 22.23 8.44
C ASN A 391 31.61 23.15 7.51
N PRO A 392 31.40 24.43 7.87
CA PRO A 392 30.65 25.39 7.04
C PRO A 392 31.33 25.66 5.68
N ASN A 393 32.67 25.56 5.61
CA ASN A 393 33.43 25.71 4.37
C ASN A 393 33.31 24.48 3.46
N ASN A 394 32.86 23.35 4.00
CA ASN A 394 32.60 22.10 3.29
C ASN A 394 31.11 21.81 3.16
N LYS A 395 30.32 22.84 2.91
CA LYS A 395 28.87 22.74 2.66
C LYS A 395 28.07 22.00 3.76
N ALA A 396 28.39 22.20 5.04
CA ALA A 396 27.58 21.69 6.15
C ALA A 396 26.10 22.10 5.96
N PHE A 397 25.17 21.23 6.34
CA PHE A 397 23.73 21.48 6.24
C PHE A 397 23.27 22.40 7.37
N ILE A 398 23.52 23.71 7.22
CA ILE A 398 23.24 24.72 8.24
C ILE A 398 21.76 25.00 8.33
N LEU A 399 21.21 24.96 9.55
CA LEU A 399 19.83 25.34 9.85
C LEU A 399 19.71 26.86 10.02
N LYS A 400 18.56 27.40 9.68
CA LYS A 400 18.22 28.82 9.92
C LYS A 400 17.51 28.95 11.25
N GLN A 401 17.89 29.95 12.03
CA GLN A 401 17.16 30.31 13.25
C GLN A 401 15.90 31.09 12.91
N ASP A 402 14.79 30.73 13.52
CA ASP A 402 13.53 31.44 13.36
C ASP A 402 13.56 32.78 14.09
N LYS A 403 13.16 33.84 13.43
CA LYS A 403 13.16 35.20 13.98
C LYS A 403 12.07 35.40 15.03
N GLN A 404 10.97 34.68 14.93
CA GLN A 404 9.84 34.79 15.87
C GLN A 404 10.01 33.84 17.06
N ASN A 405 10.60 32.67 16.82
CA ASN A 405 10.93 31.72 17.86
C ASN A 405 12.41 31.35 17.82
N PRO A 406 13.28 31.98 18.62
CA PRO A 406 14.72 31.72 18.60
C PRO A 406 15.12 30.30 19.03
N TYR A 407 14.21 29.53 19.62
CA TYR A 407 14.46 28.11 19.94
C TYR A 407 14.28 27.19 18.74
N ARG A 408 13.55 27.64 17.71
CA ARG A 408 13.26 26.88 16.49
C ARG A 408 14.33 27.12 15.43
N LEU A 409 14.91 26.02 14.95
CA LEU A 409 15.83 25.98 13.82
C LEU A 409 15.21 25.19 12.71
N TYR A 410 15.35 25.62 11.44
CA TYR A 410 14.69 24.95 10.34
C TYR A 410 15.46 25.07 9.02
N ARG A 411 15.19 24.14 8.09
CA ARG A 411 15.64 24.22 6.71
C ARG A 411 14.80 23.31 5.81
N GLU A 412 14.42 23.82 4.63
CA GLU A 412 13.84 22.98 3.59
C GLU A 412 14.91 22.11 2.91
N MET A 413 14.53 20.89 2.53
CA MET A 413 15.37 19.96 1.79
C MET A 413 14.54 19.19 0.76
N LYS A 414 15.16 18.88 -0.39
CA LYS A 414 14.58 18.02 -1.41
C LYS A 414 15.11 16.61 -1.21
N LEU A 415 14.20 15.66 -1.08
CA LEU A 415 14.51 14.25 -0.91
C LEU A 415 13.79 13.43 -1.98
N ASN A 416 14.41 12.30 -2.35
CA ASN A 416 13.82 11.37 -3.33
C ASN A 416 13.38 10.09 -2.63
N ALA A 417 12.32 9.46 -3.14
CA ALA A 417 11.91 8.15 -2.66
C ALA A 417 13.07 7.15 -2.77
N GLY A 418 13.30 6.39 -1.71
CA GLY A 418 14.42 5.47 -1.57
C GLY A 418 15.67 6.06 -0.92
N ASP A 419 15.79 7.40 -0.80
CA ASP A 419 16.87 8.01 -0.02
C ASP A 419 16.76 7.56 1.44
N LYS A 420 17.91 7.43 2.09
CA LYS A 420 18.01 7.13 3.52
C LYS A 420 18.64 8.28 4.24
N VAL A 421 17.93 8.81 5.24
CA VAL A 421 18.38 9.97 6.03
C VAL A 421 18.73 9.54 7.43
N SER A 422 19.93 9.89 7.86
CA SER A 422 20.44 9.70 9.23
C SER A 422 21.31 10.90 9.60
N TYR A 423 21.13 11.48 10.78
CA TYR A 423 21.88 12.67 11.17
C TYR A 423 22.06 12.80 12.68
N THR A 424 22.91 13.74 13.05
CA THR A 424 23.01 14.36 14.36
C THR A 424 22.94 15.87 14.19
N ILE A 425 22.58 16.59 15.24
CA ILE A 425 22.51 18.06 15.25
C ILE A 425 23.69 18.58 16.04
N SER A 426 24.46 19.50 15.45
CA SER A 426 25.66 20.04 16.09
C SER A 426 25.85 21.51 15.75
N ILE A 427 26.60 22.21 16.57
CA ILE A 427 27.19 23.49 16.19
C ILE A 427 28.16 23.24 15.03
N THR A 428 28.25 24.19 14.10
CA THR A 428 29.23 24.14 12.99
C THR A 428 30.63 24.32 13.51
N HIS A 429 31.60 23.56 12.90
CA HIS A 429 33.00 23.64 13.25
C HIS A 429 33.90 23.25 12.08
N ILE A 430 34.96 24.05 11.80
CA ILE A 430 35.82 23.83 10.64
C ILE A 430 36.76 22.63 10.77
N TRP A 431 37.08 22.19 12.00
CA TRP A 431 37.91 21.01 12.25
C TRP A 431 37.13 19.70 12.38
N GLY A 432 35.77 19.72 12.31
CA GLY A 432 34.91 18.54 12.46
C GLY A 432 34.18 18.49 13.82
N TRP A 433 33.96 17.32 14.35
CA TRP A 433 33.05 17.02 15.44
C TRP A 433 33.45 17.64 16.79
N TRP A 434 32.44 18.00 17.59
CA TRP A 434 32.41 18.09 19.05
C TRP A 434 32.63 19.44 19.72
N PRO A 435 32.33 20.58 19.13
CA PRO A 435 32.08 21.72 20.01
C PRO A 435 30.66 21.54 20.61
N GLU A 436 30.60 21.71 21.90
CA GLU A 436 29.30 21.84 22.59
C GLU A 436 28.65 23.19 22.31
N PRO A 437 27.31 23.25 22.17
CA PRO A 437 26.39 22.14 22.32
C PRO A 437 26.21 21.30 21.03
N TYR A 438 25.80 20.05 21.24
CA TYR A 438 25.27 19.18 20.18
C TYR A 438 24.06 18.42 20.71
N TRP A 439 23.24 17.90 19.79
CA TRP A 439 22.04 17.14 20.12
C TRP A 439 21.98 15.90 19.26
N ARG A 440 21.89 14.78 19.91
CA ARG A 440 21.74 13.47 19.28
C ARG A 440 20.36 12.92 19.65
N PHE A 441 20.17 11.65 19.43
CA PHE A 441 18.92 10.94 19.73
C PHE A 441 19.13 10.03 20.94
N ASP A 442 18.07 9.75 21.68
CA ASP A 442 18.15 8.99 22.94
C ASP A 442 18.44 7.50 22.76
N GLY A 443 18.57 7.02 21.52
CA GLY A 443 18.84 5.61 21.20
C GLY A 443 17.62 4.71 21.31
N SER A 444 16.43 5.26 21.60
CA SER A 444 15.15 4.55 21.56
C SER A 444 14.84 4.07 20.14
N GLU A 445 13.90 3.11 20.03
CA GLU A 445 13.58 2.48 18.75
C GLU A 445 13.08 3.45 17.69
N GLY A 446 12.47 4.58 18.09
CA GLY A 446 11.81 5.52 17.18
C GLY A 446 12.54 6.81 16.89
N ASN A 447 13.78 7.05 17.39
CA ASN A 447 14.41 8.38 17.29
C ASN A 447 13.54 9.51 17.88
N GLU A 448 12.81 9.23 18.94
CA GLU A 448 11.65 10.01 19.32
C GLU A 448 11.99 11.30 20.09
N LYS A 449 13.19 11.36 20.65
CA LYS A 449 13.63 12.48 21.47
C LYS A 449 15.09 12.84 21.21
N ASN A 450 15.39 14.15 21.19
CA ASN A 450 16.77 14.62 21.17
C ASN A 450 17.34 14.70 22.60
N VAL A 451 18.64 14.46 22.70
CA VAL A 451 19.39 14.51 23.94
C VAL A 451 20.49 15.56 23.82
N TYR A 452 20.57 16.48 24.78
CA TYR A 452 21.56 17.52 24.84
C TYR A 452 22.90 16.95 25.28
N ASN A 453 23.96 17.24 24.52
CA ASN A 453 25.35 16.78 24.76
C ASN A 453 25.45 15.27 25.05
N GLY A 454 24.67 14.45 24.38
CA GLY A 454 24.62 13.01 24.59
C GLY A 454 23.87 12.27 23.50
N GLY A 455 23.60 10.99 23.72
CA GLY A 455 22.82 10.14 22.82
C GLY A 455 23.59 9.56 21.63
N ASP A 456 22.85 9.05 20.66
CA ASP A 456 23.34 8.43 19.44
C ASP A 456 22.89 9.18 18.17
N ASN A 457 23.43 8.79 17.01
CA ASN A 457 22.93 9.29 15.74
C ASN A 457 21.49 8.84 15.52
N MET A 458 20.74 9.61 14.75
CA MET A 458 19.42 9.19 14.28
C MET A 458 19.52 7.83 13.58
N LYS A 459 18.65 6.89 13.93
CA LYS A 459 18.47 5.67 13.13
C LYS A 459 18.00 6.07 11.74
N SER A 460 18.57 5.42 10.73
CA SER A 460 18.24 5.73 9.34
C SER A 460 16.76 5.53 9.04
N VAL A 461 16.15 6.54 8.44
CA VAL A 461 14.77 6.49 7.94
C VAL A 461 14.76 6.57 6.42
N GLU A 462 13.91 5.77 5.78
CA GLU A 462 13.77 5.73 4.34
C GLU A 462 12.68 6.69 3.88
N VAL A 463 13.00 7.51 2.89
CA VAL A 463 12.09 8.45 2.26
C VAL A 463 11.13 7.69 1.35
N LYS A 464 9.85 7.71 1.67
CA LYS A 464 8.81 6.99 0.90
C LYS A 464 8.30 7.76 -0.31
N LYS A 465 8.37 9.10 -0.28
CA LYS A 465 7.82 9.98 -1.31
C LYS A 465 8.83 11.05 -1.68
N SER A 466 9.09 11.23 -2.98
CA SER A 466 9.92 12.34 -3.46
C SER A 466 9.22 13.68 -3.27
N GLY A 467 9.96 14.70 -2.85
CA GLY A 467 9.41 16.04 -2.69
C GLY A 467 10.24 16.98 -1.84
N THR A 468 9.64 18.10 -1.47
CA THR A 468 10.21 19.07 -0.54
C THR A 468 9.76 18.75 0.87
N TYR A 469 10.72 18.65 1.77
CA TYR A 469 10.51 18.42 3.19
C TYR A 469 11.02 19.62 3.98
N LEU A 470 10.40 19.91 5.12
CA LEU A 470 10.85 20.88 6.09
C LEU A 470 11.44 20.14 7.29
N MET A 471 12.73 20.28 7.49
CA MET A 471 13.40 19.89 8.72
C MET A 471 13.22 20.99 9.76
N GLU A 472 12.78 20.62 10.94
CA GLU A 472 12.61 21.50 12.10
C GLU A 472 13.26 20.87 13.33
N PHE A 473 13.91 21.71 14.12
CA PHE A 473 14.45 21.35 15.42
C PHE A 473 14.18 22.45 16.44
N ASP A 474 13.54 22.11 17.54
CA ASP A 474 13.36 22.98 18.69
C ASP A 474 14.23 22.49 19.84
N TYR A 475 15.31 23.24 20.12
CA TYR A 475 16.27 22.85 21.14
C TYR A 475 15.77 23.06 22.57
N SER A 476 14.71 23.81 22.78
CA SER A 476 14.08 23.95 24.10
C SER A 476 13.19 22.76 24.45
N LEU A 477 12.55 22.17 23.44
CA LEU A 477 11.71 20.98 23.59
C LEU A 477 12.50 19.68 23.41
N LEU A 478 13.73 19.75 22.90
CA LEU A 478 14.52 18.59 22.47
C LEU A 478 13.73 17.71 21.46
N ARG A 479 13.20 18.35 20.45
CA ARG A 479 12.37 17.70 19.41
C ARG A 479 12.81 18.13 18.02
N SER A 480 12.92 17.17 17.14
CA SER A 480 13.11 17.40 15.71
C SER A 480 12.04 16.66 14.91
N ARG A 481 11.72 17.20 13.75
CA ARG A 481 10.80 16.58 12.80
C ARG A 481 11.18 16.89 11.36
N ILE A 482 10.78 16.01 10.45
CA ILE A 482 10.94 16.19 9.01
C ILE A 482 9.57 15.97 8.38
N VAL A 483 8.91 17.06 8.02
CA VAL A 483 7.54 17.06 7.52
C VAL A 483 7.50 17.28 6.00
N PHE A 484 6.59 16.59 5.33
CA PHE A 484 6.38 16.75 3.88
C PHE A 484 5.66 18.07 3.60
N VAL A 485 6.19 18.87 2.64
CA VAL A 485 5.63 20.18 2.27
C VAL A 485 4.90 20.11 0.93
N LYS A 486 5.53 19.54 -0.09
CA LYS A 486 4.98 19.42 -1.45
C LYS A 486 5.79 18.49 -2.35
#